data_547ee3d7d03a262d76cd02f7e2beb938
#
_entry.id   547ee3d7d03a262d76cd02f7e2beb938
#
_cell.length_a   1.000
_cell.length_b   1.000
_cell.length_c   1.000
_cell.angle_alpha   90.00
_cell.angle_beta   90.00
_cell.angle_gamma   90.00
#
_symmetry.space_group_name_H-M   'P 1'
#
loop_
_entity.id
_entity.type
_entity.pdbx_description
1 polymer ?
#
loop_
_entity_poly.entity_id
_entity_poly.type
_entity_poly.pdbx_seq_one_letter_code
_entity_poly.pdbx_strand_id
1 'polypeptide(L)'
;MAIVKRYLTKDKDSRDLRDVHSNPEFYDKGIDLVLNLPNAKKRTIDLKVDSYYGSDPSRKIRGLCNPDSGFILFETISQLQYDRSRTVSANGTLPVRERADVPGWFFTSYADEVYYYFLALLNNETELNPIYLEYVELVKGNQQTDEVENRLLQELRVDRDLLVSFSLLEARTWYETVPETLFHGYAPAPNPSYLTLSKRVKRDLFISSGIGKSHGPIFSLVKPRSVSR
;
A
#
# COMPACT_ATOMS: atom_id res chain seq x y z
N MET A 1 -5.65 -5.31 -3.00
CA MET A 1 -5.14 -6.22 -4.07
C MET A 1 -6.16 -6.35 -5.21
N ALA A 2 -7.33 -7.02 -5.04
CA ALA A 2 -8.29 -7.33 -6.10
C ALA A 2 -8.70 -6.15 -7.01
N ILE A 3 -8.96 -4.97 -6.44
CA ILE A 3 -9.33 -3.76 -7.19
C ILE A 3 -8.21 -3.36 -8.16
N VAL A 4 -6.98 -3.27 -7.68
CA VAL A 4 -5.83 -2.83 -8.49
C VAL A 4 -5.49 -3.89 -9.55
N LYS A 5 -5.49 -5.18 -9.20
CA LYS A 5 -5.33 -6.28 -10.19
C LYS A 5 -6.32 -6.13 -11.34
N ARG A 6 -7.60 -5.96 -11.01
CA ARG A 6 -8.64 -5.84 -12.03
C ARG A 6 -8.54 -4.56 -12.84
N TYR A 7 -8.09 -3.46 -12.25
CA TYR A 7 -7.80 -2.24 -12.97
C TYR A 7 -6.69 -2.44 -14.00
N LEU A 8 -5.58 -3.03 -13.57
CA LEU A 8 -4.42 -3.30 -14.43
C LEU A 8 -4.74 -4.29 -15.57
N THR A 9 -5.61 -5.27 -15.34
CA THR A 9 -6.00 -6.26 -16.39
C THR A 9 -7.02 -5.72 -17.40
N LYS A 10 -7.62 -4.55 -17.16
CA LYS A 10 -8.52 -3.93 -18.15
C LYS A 10 -7.79 -3.35 -19.35
N ASP A 11 -6.57 -2.96 -19.20
CA ASP A 11 -5.76 -2.51 -20.32
C ASP A 11 -5.47 -3.68 -21.25
N LYS A 12 -5.78 -3.54 -22.54
CA LYS A 12 -5.65 -4.61 -23.56
C LYS A 12 -4.21 -5.12 -23.68
N ASP A 13 -3.25 -4.29 -23.25
CA ASP A 13 -1.82 -4.62 -23.29
C ASP A 13 -1.34 -5.41 -22.06
N SER A 14 -2.18 -5.56 -21.03
CA SER A 14 -1.82 -6.17 -19.75
C SER A 14 -2.40 -7.60 -19.59
N ARG A 15 -2.30 -8.45 -20.59
CA ARG A 15 -2.96 -9.77 -20.63
C ARG A 15 -2.39 -10.81 -19.67
N ASP A 16 -1.25 -10.57 -19.06
CA ASP A 16 -0.59 -11.53 -18.17
C ASP A 16 -0.09 -10.85 -16.89
N LEU A 17 -1.03 -10.55 -15.99
CA LEU A 17 -0.75 -10.08 -14.63
C LEU A 17 -0.73 -11.28 -13.68
N ARG A 18 0.40 -11.51 -13.03
CA ARG A 18 0.58 -12.57 -12.05
C ARG A 18 0.65 -11.97 -10.65
N ASP A 19 -0.17 -12.51 -9.76
CA ASP A 19 -0.09 -12.26 -8.33
C ASP A 19 1.01 -13.15 -7.74
N VAL A 20 2.03 -12.56 -7.15
CA VAL A 20 3.21 -13.25 -6.62
C VAL A 20 3.48 -12.91 -5.16
N HIS A 21 2.58 -12.17 -4.49
CA HIS A 21 2.78 -11.69 -3.12
C HIS A 21 2.97 -12.81 -2.09
N SER A 22 2.46 -14.01 -2.33
CA SER A 22 2.63 -15.18 -1.47
C SER A 22 3.84 -16.06 -1.86
N ASN A 23 4.53 -15.74 -2.97
CA ASN A 23 5.72 -16.47 -3.39
C ASN A 23 6.95 -15.90 -2.65
N PRO A 24 7.67 -16.71 -1.84
CA PRO A 24 8.83 -16.23 -1.07
C PRO A 24 9.90 -15.54 -1.90
N GLU A 25 10.15 -16.02 -3.12
CA GLU A 25 11.15 -15.43 -4.03
C GLU A 25 10.87 -13.96 -4.36
N PHE A 26 9.59 -13.57 -4.44
CA PHE A 26 9.14 -12.22 -4.76
C PHE A 26 8.84 -11.41 -3.50
N TYR A 27 8.29 -12.06 -2.47
CA TYR A 27 7.94 -11.42 -1.22
C TYR A 27 9.15 -10.76 -0.54
N ASP A 28 10.28 -11.46 -0.47
CA ASP A 28 11.53 -10.94 0.11
C ASP A 28 12.11 -9.75 -0.68
N LYS A 29 11.68 -9.59 -1.94
CA LYS A 29 12.04 -8.47 -2.81
C LYS A 29 11.03 -7.33 -2.80
N GLY A 30 9.96 -7.43 -2.01
CA GLY A 30 8.88 -6.45 -1.97
C GLY A 30 8.13 -6.34 -3.30
N ILE A 31 7.89 -7.48 -3.99
CA ILE A 31 7.17 -7.55 -5.25
C ILE A 31 5.86 -8.30 -5.03
N ASP A 32 4.74 -7.65 -5.27
CA ASP A 32 3.41 -8.22 -5.14
C ASP A 32 2.82 -8.72 -6.46
N LEU A 33 3.10 -7.99 -7.54
CA LEU A 33 2.56 -8.30 -8.86
C LEU A 33 3.67 -8.28 -9.93
N VAL A 34 3.55 -9.15 -10.92
CA VAL A 34 4.38 -9.16 -12.13
C VAL A 34 3.49 -9.01 -13.34
N LEU A 35 3.72 -7.96 -14.12
CA LEU A 35 3.05 -7.67 -15.37
C LEU A 35 3.97 -8.04 -16.53
N ASN A 36 3.58 -9.00 -17.34
CA ASN A 36 4.28 -9.32 -18.56
C ASN A 36 3.80 -8.38 -19.68
N LEU A 37 4.72 -7.60 -20.21
CA LEU A 37 4.47 -6.66 -21.29
C LEU A 37 4.75 -7.32 -22.66
N PRO A 38 4.23 -6.76 -23.77
CA PRO A 38 4.68 -7.12 -25.10
C PRO A 38 6.21 -7.08 -25.21
N ASN A 39 6.80 -7.94 -26.03
CA ASN A 39 8.26 -8.08 -26.22
C ASN A 39 9.02 -8.70 -25.04
N ALA A 40 8.38 -9.58 -24.27
CA ALA A 40 8.99 -10.31 -23.14
C ALA A 40 9.57 -9.43 -22.04
N LYS A 41 9.23 -8.13 -21.98
CA LYS A 41 9.56 -7.25 -20.86
C LYS A 41 8.66 -7.59 -19.69
N LYS A 42 9.24 -7.60 -18.51
CA LYS A 42 8.51 -7.74 -17.24
C LYS A 42 8.55 -6.40 -16.51
N ARG A 43 7.45 -6.09 -15.85
CA ARG A 43 7.34 -4.98 -14.92
C ARG A 43 6.91 -5.53 -13.58
N THR A 44 7.67 -5.23 -12.57
CA THR A 44 7.40 -5.66 -11.19
C THR A 44 6.78 -4.52 -10.40
N ILE A 45 5.77 -4.85 -9.60
CA ILE A 45 4.95 -3.87 -8.89
C ILE A 45 4.89 -4.22 -7.42
N ASP A 46 5.17 -3.24 -6.57
CA ASP A 46 4.89 -3.24 -5.14
C ASP A 46 3.57 -2.48 -4.90
N LEU A 47 2.63 -3.09 -4.21
CA LEU A 47 1.31 -2.52 -3.95
C LEU A 47 1.18 -2.08 -2.50
N LYS A 48 1.01 -0.78 -2.30
CA LYS A 48 0.73 -0.18 -1.00
C LYS A 48 -0.72 0.27 -0.92
N VAL A 49 -1.36 0.03 0.21
CA VAL A 49 -2.76 0.42 0.43
C VAL A 49 -2.85 1.30 1.67
N ASP A 50 -3.45 2.48 1.50
CA ASP A 50 -3.88 3.34 2.59
C ASP A 50 -5.41 3.26 2.72
N SER A 51 -5.88 2.62 3.78
CA SER A 51 -7.31 2.44 4.07
C SER A 51 -7.94 3.62 4.81
N TYR A 52 -7.20 4.70 5.05
CA TYR A 52 -7.68 5.89 5.77
C TYR A 52 -8.01 7.07 4.86
N TYR A 53 -7.92 6.89 3.56
CA TYR A 53 -8.18 7.93 2.58
C TYR A 53 -9.57 8.54 2.75
N GLY A 54 -9.61 9.83 3.07
CA GLY A 54 -10.85 10.56 3.26
C GLY A 54 -11.75 10.04 4.40
N SER A 55 -11.20 9.24 5.32
CA SER A 55 -11.98 8.73 6.45
C SER A 55 -12.46 9.89 7.32
N ASP A 56 -13.74 9.84 7.68
CA ASP A 56 -14.32 10.73 8.67
C ASP A 56 -13.71 10.42 10.04
N PRO A 57 -13.18 11.41 10.78
CA PRO A 57 -12.66 11.20 12.13
C PRO A 57 -13.68 10.58 13.09
N SER A 58 -14.97 10.74 12.83
CA SER A 58 -16.06 10.12 13.60
C SER A 58 -16.22 8.63 13.33
N ARG A 59 -15.68 8.11 12.22
CA ARG A 59 -15.76 6.70 11.84
C ARG A 59 -14.52 5.96 12.33
N LYS A 60 -14.69 5.20 13.39
CA LYS A 60 -13.64 4.32 13.92
C LYS A 60 -13.50 3.08 13.05
N ILE A 61 -12.58 3.11 12.10
CA ILE A 61 -12.11 1.91 11.44
C ILE A 61 -11.00 1.33 12.33
N ARG A 62 -11.17 0.13 12.85
CA ARG A 62 -10.23 -0.59 13.74
C ARG A 62 -9.80 0.19 14.99
N GLY A 63 -10.65 1.05 15.53
CA GLY A 63 -10.33 1.83 16.74
C GLY A 63 -9.34 2.98 16.52
N LEU A 64 -8.84 3.19 15.31
CA LEU A 64 -7.96 4.27 14.94
C LEU A 64 -8.73 5.28 14.09
N CYS A 65 -8.93 6.47 14.62
CA CYS A 65 -9.46 7.61 13.87
C CYS A 65 -8.27 8.40 13.31
N ASN A 66 -7.78 8.03 12.15
CA ASN A 66 -6.85 8.87 11.43
C ASN A 66 -7.59 9.47 10.24
N PRO A 67 -7.84 10.80 10.23
CA PRO A 67 -8.32 11.46 9.03
C PRO A 67 -7.31 11.28 7.91
N ASP A 68 -7.77 11.35 6.66
CA ASP A 68 -6.86 11.40 5.52
C ASP A 68 -5.82 12.49 5.76
N SER A 69 -4.60 12.07 5.97
CA SER A 69 -3.48 12.98 6.23
C SER A 69 -3.04 13.71 4.95
N GLY A 70 -3.51 13.26 3.77
CA GLY A 70 -3.05 13.75 2.48
C GLY A 70 -1.59 13.40 2.15
N PHE A 71 -1.03 12.37 2.80
CA PHE A 71 0.37 12.00 2.66
C PHE A 71 0.55 10.65 1.96
N ILE A 72 1.67 10.52 1.25
CA ILE A 72 2.31 9.26 0.91
C ILE A 72 3.36 8.96 1.98
N LEU A 73 3.44 7.71 2.40
CA LEU A 73 4.37 7.26 3.43
C LEU A 73 5.51 6.46 2.78
N PHE A 74 6.73 6.98 2.86
CA PHE A 74 7.93 6.26 2.49
C PHE A 74 8.51 5.60 3.74
N GLU A 75 8.27 4.30 3.92
CA GLU A 75 8.89 3.56 5.01
C GLU A 75 10.40 3.50 4.78
N THR A 76 11.13 4.27 5.58
CA THR A 76 12.57 4.38 5.49
C THR A 76 13.29 3.42 6.43
N ILE A 77 12.63 3.05 7.53
CA ILE A 77 13.12 2.08 8.51
C ILE A 77 11.98 1.12 8.86
N SER A 78 12.15 -0.16 8.56
CA SER A 78 11.17 -1.20 8.87
C SER A 78 11.27 -1.71 10.31
N GLN A 79 12.50 -1.69 10.87
CA GLN A 79 12.74 -2.09 12.24
C GLN A 79 13.70 -1.13 12.90
N LEU A 80 13.13 -0.21 13.67
CA LEU A 80 13.85 0.60 14.62
C LEU A 80 14.00 -0.20 15.92
N GLN A 81 15.17 -0.72 16.20
CA GLN A 81 15.41 -1.43 17.45
C GLN A 81 15.53 -0.45 18.60
N TYR A 82 14.63 -0.53 19.55
CA TYR A 82 14.68 0.27 20.78
C TYR A 82 14.58 -0.66 21.99
N ASP A 83 15.31 -0.29 23.04
CA ASP A 83 15.22 -0.97 24.31
C ASP A 83 13.93 -0.52 25.03
N ARG A 84 13.00 -1.46 25.20
CA ARG A 84 11.73 -1.21 25.89
C ARG A 84 11.89 -0.86 27.37
N SER A 85 13.03 -1.23 27.98
CA SER A 85 13.33 -0.90 29.36
C SER A 85 13.65 0.57 29.58
N ARG A 86 13.97 1.28 28.50
CA ARG A 86 14.25 2.71 28.53
C ARG A 86 13.01 3.47 28.10
N THR A 87 12.34 4.08 29.04
CA THR A 87 11.27 5.04 28.78
C THR A 87 11.75 6.10 27.80
N VAL A 88 10.95 6.36 26.76
CA VAL A 88 11.14 7.54 25.92
C VAL A 88 11.28 8.75 26.86
N SER A 89 12.38 9.47 26.76
CA SER A 89 12.57 10.63 27.62
C SER A 89 11.44 11.62 27.37
N ALA A 90 11.08 12.43 28.37
CA ALA A 90 10.05 13.43 28.27
C ALA A 90 10.22 14.40 27.07
N ASN A 91 11.41 14.44 26.47
CA ASN A 91 11.77 15.25 25.31
C ASN A 91 11.57 14.53 23.97
N GLY A 92 11.00 13.32 23.95
CA GLY A 92 10.74 12.59 22.71
C GLY A 92 11.98 12.05 22.00
N THR A 93 13.15 12.10 22.61
CA THR A 93 14.37 11.50 22.06
C THR A 93 14.32 9.98 22.21
N LEU A 94 14.48 9.28 21.09
CA LEU A 94 14.60 7.82 21.12
C LEU A 94 15.93 7.42 21.77
N PRO A 95 15.96 6.31 22.52
CA PRO A 95 17.19 5.84 23.17
C PRO A 95 18.27 5.52 22.12
N VAL A 96 19.53 5.81 22.49
CA VAL A 96 20.70 5.48 21.67
C VAL A 96 20.77 3.96 21.50
N ARG A 97 21.11 3.51 20.32
CA ARG A 97 21.05 2.11 19.90
C ARG A 97 22.37 1.41 19.97
N GLU A 98 22.24 0.13 20.24
CA GLU A 98 23.35 -0.83 20.12
C GLU A 98 23.30 -1.66 18.82
N ARG A 99 22.18 -1.61 18.06
CA ARG A 99 22.00 -2.40 16.84
C ARG A 99 21.60 -1.54 15.67
N ALA A 100 22.05 -1.94 14.46
CA ALA A 100 21.71 -1.28 13.21
C ALA A 100 20.21 -1.36 12.90
N ASP A 101 19.68 -0.30 12.32
CA ASP A 101 18.32 -0.27 11.78
C ASP A 101 18.19 -1.16 10.56
N VAL A 102 17.03 -1.79 10.42
CA VAL A 102 16.67 -2.47 9.18
C VAL A 102 16.03 -1.45 8.24
N PRO A 103 16.57 -1.24 7.04
CA PRO A 103 15.96 -0.33 6.08
C PRO A 103 14.55 -0.75 5.71
N GLY A 104 13.68 0.24 5.46
CA GLY A 104 12.30 0.04 5.06
C GLY A 104 12.15 -0.29 3.58
N TRP A 105 10.92 -0.65 3.20
CA TRP A 105 10.60 -1.06 1.83
C TRP A 105 10.99 -0.03 0.77
N PHE A 106 10.95 1.25 1.11
CA PHE A 106 11.32 2.32 0.18
C PHE A 106 12.75 2.18 -0.35
N PHE A 107 13.66 1.58 0.43
CA PHE A 107 15.06 1.33 0.01
C PHE A 107 15.32 -0.12 -0.36
N THR A 108 14.56 -1.07 0.17
CA THR A 108 14.82 -2.51 0.00
C THR A 108 14.00 -3.18 -1.09
N SER A 109 12.86 -2.61 -1.49
CA SER A 109 12.05 -3.17 -2.57
C SER A 109 12.80 -3.14 -3.90
N TYR A 110 12.67 -4.23 -4.67
CA TYR A 110 13.22 -4.39 -6.02
C TYR A 110 12.15 -4.21 -7.11
N ALA A 111 10.99 -3.70 -6.75
CA ALA A 111 9.95 -3.41 -7.72
C ALA A 111 10.35 -2.27 -8.66
N ASP A 112 9.92 -2.36 -9.91
CA ASP A 112 10.09 -1.26 -10.89
C ASP A 112 9.18 -0.09 -10.54
N GLU A 113 7.95 -0.39 -10.14
CA GLU A 113 6.92 0.59 -9.84
C GLU A 113 6.23 0.30 -8.50
N VAL A 114 5.80 1.35 -7.84
CA VAL A 114 4.90 1.29 -6.69
C VAL A 114 3.52 1.78 -7.11
N TYR A 115 2.50 1.02 -6.78
CA TYR A 115 1.11 1.42 -6.89
C TYR A 115 0.57 1.68 -5.49
N TYR A 116 0.31 2.94 -5.19
CA TYR A 116 -0.19 3.37 -3.90
C TYR A 116 -1.70 3.64 -4.02
N TYR A 117 -2.48 2.77 -3.41
CA TYR A 117 -3.94 2.83 -3.49
C TYR A 117 -4.53 3.38 -2.21
N PHE A 118 -5.12 4.56 -2.31
CA PHE A 118 -5.86 5.22 -1.24
C PHE A 118 -7.32 4.82 -1.33
N LEU A 119 -7.88 4.32 -0.22
CA LEU A 119 -9.20 3.71 -0.20
C LEU A 119 -9.98 4.10 1.06
N ALA A 120 -11.15 4.72 0.90
CA ALA A 120 -12.12 4.94 1.96
C ALA A 120 -13.27 3.94 1.84
N LEU A 121 -13.35 3.00 2.77
CA LEU A 121 -14.40 2.00 2.83
C LEU A 121 -15.54 2.46 3.73
N LEU A 122 -16.78 2.20 3.27
CA LEU A 122 -18.01 2.35 4.07
C LEU A 122 -18.39 1.06 4.81
N ASN A 123 -17.82 -0.08 4.39
CA ASN A 123 -18.03 -1.34 5.08
C ASN A 123 -17.39 -1.31 6.46
N ASN A 124 -18.04 -1.96 7.41
CA ASN A 124 -17.37 -2.32 8.66
C ASN A 124 -16.57 -3.63 8.48
N GLU A 125 -15.64 -3.89 9.40
CA GLU A 125 -14.75 -5.05 9.32
C GLU A 125 -15.52 -6.38 9.37
N THR A 126 -16.61 -6.45 10.13
CA THR A 126 -17.41 -7.67 10.30
C THR A 126 -18.17 -8.06 9.04
N GLU A 127 -18.53 -7.11 8.19
CA GLU A 127 -19.25 -7.38 6.93
C GLU A 127 -18.36 -8.09 5.91
N LEU A 128 -17.08 -7.77 5.85
CA LEU A 128 -16.14 -8.31 4.86
C LEU A 128 -15.33 -9.51 5.38
N ASN A 129 -15.27 -9.69 6.68
CA ASN A 129 -14.44 -10.71 7.31
C ASN A 129 -14.72 -12.15 6.81
N PRO A 130 -15.97 -12.60 6.63
CA PRO A 130 -16.22 -13.95 6.11
C PRO A 130 -15.63 -14.18 4.71
N ILE A 131 -15.77 -13.19 3.81
CA ILE A 131 -15.23 -13.26 2.44
C ILE A 131 -13.70 -13.22 2.48
N TYR A 132 -13.12 -12.41 3.37
CA TYR A 132 -11.68 -12.32 3.54
C TYR A 132 -11.09 -13.64 4.06
N LEU A 133 -11.69 -14.28 5.03
CA LEU A 133 -11.23 -15.58 5.56
C LEU A 133 -11.27 -16.65 4.48
N GLU A 134 -12.35 -16.73 3.69
CA GLU A 134 -12.43 -17.64 2.56
C GLU A 134 -11.33 -17.38 1.53
N TYR A 135 -11.09 -16.11 1.19
CA TYR A 135 -9.99 -15.74 0.29
C TYR A 135 -8.64 -16.23 0.82
N VAL A 136 -8.35 -16.02 2.10
CA VAL A 136 -7.09 -16.46 2.72
C VAL A 136 -6.91 -17.98 2.64
N GLU A 137 -7.97 -18.75 2.88
CA GLU A 137 -7.91 -20.21 2.79
C GLU A 137 -7.66 -20.71 1.36
N LEU A 138 -8.31 -20.08 0.36
CA LEU A 138 -8.05 -20.39 -1.05
C LEU A 138 -6.60 -20.08 -1.46
N VAL A 139 -6.06 -18.94 -1.02
CA VAL A 139 -4.67 -18.55 -1.28
C VAL A 139 -3.69 -19.57 -0.66
N LYS A 140 -3.91 -19.95 0.61
CA LYS A 140 -3.09 -20.97 1.28
C LYS A 140 -3.12 -22.33 0.56
N GLY A 141 -4.29 -22.68 0.00
CA GLY A 141 -4.49 -23.90 -0.76
C GLY A 141 -4.01 -23.84 -2.23
N ASN A 142 -3.41 -22.73 -2.67
CA ASN A 142 -3.08 -22.46 -4.08
C ASN A 142 -4.27 -22.66 -5.03
N GLN A 143 -5.47 -22.33 -4.57
CA GLN A 143 -6.71 -22.45 -5.35
C GLN A 143 -7.04 -21.15 -6.08
N GLN A 144 -7.95 -21.23 -7.06
CA GLN A 144 -8.40 -20.05 -7.81
C GLN A 144 -9.21 -19.13 -6.90
N THR A 145 -8.93 -17.82 -6.97
CA THR A 145 -9.55 -16.79 -6.12
C THR A 145 -10.53 -15.88 -6.85
N ASP A 146 -10.70 -16.06 -8.17
CA ASP A 146 -11.49 -15.14 -9.00
C ASP A 146 -12.95 -14.98 -8.54
N GLU A 147 -13.58 -16.07 -8.09
CA GLU A 147 -14.98 -16.04 -7.65
C GLU A 147 -15.12 -15.27 -6.32
N VAL A 148 -14.26 -15.54 -5.35
CA VAL A 148 -14.27 -14.84 -4.07
C VAL A 148 -13.86 -13.39 -4.23
N GLU A 149 -12.92 -13.06 -5.12
CA GLU A 149 -12.58 -11.69 -5.47
C GLU A 149 -13.78 -10.97 -6.12
N ASN A 150 -14.53 -11.64 -7.00
CA ASN A 150 -15.74 -11.08 -7.59
C ASN A 150 -16.81 -10.77 -6.54
N ARG A 151 -17.05 -11.68 -5.60
CA ARG A 151 -17.98 -11.45 -4.48
C ARG A 151 -17.50 -10.29 -3.61
N LEU A 152 -16.22 -10.25 -3.27
CA LEU A 152 -15.64 -9.15 -2.51
C LEU A 152 -15.90 -7.81 -3.21
N LEU A 153 -15.65 -7.71 -4.53
CA LEU A 153 -15.87 -6.48 -5.28
C LEU A 153 -17.36 -6.07 -5.36
N GLN A 154 -18.28 -7.02 -5.31
CA GLN A 154 -19.73 -6.73 -5.25
C GLN A 154 -20.14 -6.17 -3.91
N GLU A 155 -19.60 -6.74 -2.82
CA GLU A 155 -19.94 -6.36 -1.44
C GLU A 155 -19.24 -5.07 -0.97
N LEU A 156 -18.09 -4.71 -1.59
CA LEU A 156 -17.37 -3.49 -1.24
C LEU A 156 -18.22 -2.24 -1.50
N ARG A 157 -18.31 -1.40 -0.47
CA ARG A 157 -18.88 -0.06 -0.52
C ARG A 157 -17.75 0.94 -0.33
N VAL A 158 -17.39 1.61 -1.41
CA VAL A 158 -16.29 2.58 -1.45
C VAL A 158 -16.89 3.99 -1.51
N ASP A 159 -16.50 4.84 -0.58
CA ASP A 159 -16.87 6.26 -0.55
C ASP A 159 -16.05 7.03 -1.60
N ARG A 160 -14.75 6.87 -1.53
CA ARG A 160 -13.80 7.44 -2.49
C ARG A 160 -12.56 6.59 -2.58
N ASP A 161 -11.89 6.70 -3.71
CA ASP A 161 -10.61 6.05 -3.93
C ASP A 161 -9.72 6.88 -4.84
N LEU A 162 -8.43 6.59 -4.78
CA LEU A 162 -7.41 7.21 -5.64
C LEU A 162 -6.25 6.24 -5.81
N LEU A 163 -5.87 6.00 -7.04
CA LEU A 163 -4.65 5.25 -7.35
C LEU A 163 -3.56 6.21 -7.80
N VAL A 164 -2.39 6.09 -7.21
CA VAL A 164 -1.16 6.80 -7.61
C VAL A 164 -0.10 5.75 -7.92
N SER A 165 0.57 5.85 -9.06
CA SER A 165 1.74 5.03 -9.37
C SER A 165 2.99 5.87 -9.52
N PHE A 166 4.14 5.28 -9.29
CA PHE A 166 5.43 5.91 -9.52
C PHE A 166 6.55 4.88 -9.74
N SER A 167 7.55 5.26 -10.51
CA SER A 167 8.79 4.51 -10.61
C SER A 167 9.54 4.59 -9.28
N LEU A 168 9.91 3.44 -8.73
CA LEU A 168 10.63 3.41 -7.45
C LEU A 168 12.03 4.02 -7.57
N LEU A 169 12.69 3.80 -8.69
CA LEU A 169 14.00 4.41 -8.97
C LEU A 169 13.92 5.94 -9.05
N GLU A 170 12.94 6.48 -9.78
CA GLU A 170 12.75 7.93 -9.89
C GLU A 170 12.38 8.55 -8.54
N ALA A 171 11.52 7.88 -7.76
CA ALA A 171 11.14 8.35 -6.43
C ALA A 171 12.33 8.37 -5.46
N ARG A 172 13.23 7.38 -5.52
CA ARG A 172 14.47 7.38 -4.71
C ARG A 172 15.41 8.50 -5.12
N THR A 173 15.61 8.71 -6.43
CA THR A 173 16.43 9.82 -6.94
C THR A 173 15.84 11.16 -6.51
N TRP A 174 14.53 11.33 -6.63
CA TRP A 174 13.85 12.53 -6.16
C TRP A 174 14.01 12.73 -4.65
N TYR A 175 13.86 11.67 -3.86
CA TYR A 175 14.03 11.70 -2.40
C TYR A 175 15.41 12.22 -1.98
N GLU A 176 16.47 11.87 -2.70
CA GLU A 176 17.85 12.30 -2.43
C GLU A 176 18.11 13.75 -2.83
N THR A 177 17.34 14.29 -3.78
CA THR A 177 17.59 15.62 -4.36
C THR A 177 16.71 16.71 -3.78
N VAL A 178 15.56 16.37 -3.18
CA VAL A 178 14.64 17.37 -2.63
C VAL A 178 15.07 17.84 -1.25
N PRO A 179 14.78 19.11 -0.91
CA PRO A 179 15.02 19.63 0.44
C PRO A 179 14.30 18.84 1.51
N GLU A 180 14.94 18.58 2.64
CA GLU A 180 14.34 17.89 3.78
C GLU A 180 13.03 18.55 4.27
N THR A 181 12.88 19.86 4.05
CA THR A 181 11.67 20.63 4.40
C THR A 181 10.41 20.18 3.66
N LEU A 182 10.53 19.42 2.56
CA LEU A 182 9.36 18.84 1.87
C LEU A 182 8.79 17.64 2.62
N PHE A 183 9.54 17.04 3.54
CA PHE A 183 9.05 15.94 4.35
C PHE A 183 8.45 16.47 5.65
N HIS A 184 7.27 15.97 5.99
CA HIS A 184 6.52 16.37 7.18
C HIS A 184 6.86 15.50 8.42
N GLY A 185 8.15 15.25 8.63
CA GLY A 185 8.63 14.45 9.76
C GLY A 185 8.32 12.95 9.58
N TYR A 186 8.53 12.20 10.66
CA TYR A 186 8.29 10.78 10.68
C TYR A 186 6.91 10.42 11.19
N ALA A 187 6.30 9.39 10.59
CA ALA A 187 5.12 8.73 11.12
C ALA A 187 5.57 7.40 11.75
N PRO A 188 5.59 7.27 13.06
CA PRO A 188 5.90 6.01 13.72
C PRO A 188 4.69 5.08 13.66
N ALA A 189 4.95 3.80 13.33
CA ALA A 189 3.97 2.74 13.46
C ALA A 189 4.49 1.73 14.50
N PRO A 190 3.91 1.69 15.70
CA PRO A 190 4.37 0.80 16.76
C PRO A 190 4.04 -0.64 16.43
N ASN A 191 5.02 -1.50 16.65
CA ASN A 191 4.88 -2.96 16.61
C ASN A 191 5.30 -3.53 17.98
N PRO A 192 4.82 -4.72 18.41
CA PRO A 192 5.20 -5.30 19.68
C PRO A 192 6.72 -5.41 19.94
N SER A 193 7.52 -5.55 18.90
CA SER A 193 8.97 -5.81 19.02
C SER A 193 9.85 -4.71 18.41
N TYR A 194 9.29 -3.82 17.60
CA TYR A 194 10.04 -2.81 16.86
C TYR A 194 9.15 -1.61 16.50
N LEU A 195 9.78 -0.56 16.04
CA LEU A 195 9.12 0.64 15.55
C LEU A 195 9.44 0.80 14.06
N THR A 196 8.42 0.93 13.23
CA THR A 196 8.57 1.31 11.83
C THR A 196 8.54 2.84 11.71
N LEU A 197 9.43 3.41 10.92
CA LEU A 197 9.44 4.84 10.65
C LEU A 197 9.24 5.11 9.15
N SER A 198 8.28 5.98 8.87
CA SER A 198 8.00 6.43 7.51
C SER A 198 8.14 7.95 7.41
N LYS A 199 8.86 8.44 6.39
CA LYS A 199 8.80 9.86 6.04
C LYS A 199 7.51 10.16 5.29
N ARG A 200 6.91 11.31 5.60
CA ARG A 200 5.64 11.76 5.03
C ARG A 200 5.88 12.82 3.97
N VAL A 201 5.34 12.63 2.78
CA VAL A 201 5.31 13.66 1.73
C VAL A 201 3.86 13.96 1.34
N LYS A 202 3.51 15.22 1.15
CA LYS A 202 2.17 15.58 0.69
C LYS A 202 1.90 14.94 -0.67
N ARG A 203 0.80 14.18 -0.77
CA ARG A 203 0.39 13.46 -1.97
C ARG A 203 0.29 14.38 -3.19
N ASP A 204 -0.37 15.54 -3.02
CA ASP A 204 -0.57 16.48 -4.11
C ASP A 204 0.76 17.09 -4.58
N LEU A 205 1.68 17.37 -3.64
CA LEU A 205 3.02 17.83 -3.97
C LEU A 205 3.80 16.78 -4.76
N PHE A 206 3.73 15.51 -4.32
CA PHE A 206 4.40 14.39 -4.99
C PHE A 206 3.86 14.17 -6.41
N ILE A 207 2.53 14.28 -6.59
CA ILE A 207 1.91 14.21 -7.93
C ILE A 207 2.32 15.42 -8.78
N SER A 208 2.26 16.63 -8.23
CA SER A 208 2.60 17.85 -8.98
C SER A 208 4.09 17.96 -9.33
N SER A 209 4.96 17.26 -8.63
CA SER A 209 6.39 17.16 -8.99
C SER A 209 6.64 16.33 -10.26
N GLY A 210 5.63 15.63 -10.77
CA GLY A 210 5.74 14.74 -11.92
C GLY A 210 6.27 13.35 -11.61
N ILE A 211 6.69 13.07 -10.36
CA ILE A 211 7.14 11.74 -9.94
C ILE A 211 5.95 10.80 -9.75
N GLY A 212 4.90 11.28 -9.06
CA GLY A 212 3.68 10.52 -8.91
C GLY A 212 2.71 10.74 -10.08
N LYS A 213 2.19 9.65 -10.64
CA LYS A 213 1.14 9.66 -11.66
C LYS A 213 -0.20 9.31 -11.00
N SER A 214 -1.14 10.25 -11.03
CA SER A 214 -2.52 9.99 -10.58
C SER A 214 -3.32 9.28 -11.68
N HIS A 215 -4.01 8.19 -11.30
CA HIS A 215 -4.96 7.48 -12.17
C HIS A 215 -6.42 7.83 -11.85
N GLY A 216 -6.63 8.68 -10.83
CA GLY A 216 -7.97 9.01 -10.33
C GLY A 216 -8.64 7.84 -9.59
N PRO A 217 -9.97 7.93 -9.42
CA PRO A 217 -10.76 6.85 -8.80
C PRO A 217 -10.87 5.67 -9.78
N ILE A 218 -10.55 4.47 -9.31
CA ILE A 218 -10.53 3.26 -10.13
C ILE A 218 -11.63 2.24 -9.76
N PHE A 219 -12.19 2.32 -8.55
CA PHE A 219 -13.16 1.33 -8.08
C PHE A 219 -14.40 1.24 -8.99
N SER A 220 -14.98 2.37 -9.37
CA SER A 220 -16.14 2.40 -10.28
C SER A 220 -15.86 1.78 -11.65
N LEU A 221 -14.61 1.79 -12.07
CA LEU A 221 -14.17 1.18 -13.33
C LEU A 221 -14.12 -0.34 -13.28
N VAL A 222 -13.92 -0.93 -12.09
CA VAL A 222 -13.67 -2.36 -11.90
C VAL A 222 -14.82 -3.09 -11.22
N LYS A 223 -15.74 -2.36 -10.59
CA LYS A 223 -16.92 -2.97 -9.95
C LYS A 223 -17.73 -3.75 -10.99
N PRO A 224 -18.05 -5.01 -10.74
CA PRO A 224 -18.93 -5.77 -11.62
C PRO A 224 -20.28 -5.05 -11.76
N ARG A 225 -20.80 -4.94 -12.98
CA ARG A 225 -22.15 -4.41 -13.17
C ARG A 225 -23.12 -5.35 -12.46
N SER A 226 -23.99 -4.80 -11.62
CA SER A 226 -25.10 -5.58 -11.06
C SER A 226 -25.95 -6.07 -12.23
N VAL A 227 -26.01 -7.39 -12.38
CA VAL A 227 -27.01 -7.97 -13.26
C VAL A 227 -28.35 -7.73 -12.59
N SER A 228 -29.09 -6.74 -13.08
CA SER A 228 -30.50 -6.57 -12.68
C SER A 228 -31.23 -7.87 -13.02
N ARG A 229 -31.59 -8.61 -11.96
CA ARG A 229 -32.52 -9.75 -12.08
C ARG A 229 -33.91 -9.24 -12.34
#